data_38622070f28b081bf799abd956b94b9d
#
_entry.id   38622070f28b081bf799abd956b94b9d
#
_cell.length_a   1.000
_cell.length_b   1.000
_cell.length_c   1.000
_cell.angle_alpha   90.00
_cell.angle_beta   90.00
_cell.angle_gamma   90.00
#
_symmetry.space_group_name_H-M   'P 1'
#
loop_
_entity.id
_entity.type
_entity.pdbx_description
1 polymer ?
#
loop_
_entity_poly.entity_id
_entity_poly.type
_entity_poly.pdbx_seq_one_letter_code
_entity_poly.pdbx_strand_id
1 'polypeptide(L)'
;LGILKSVKRSPDTICAAIAITALLLAICIPLRPSFLYAQGVLLPSYGQGKTIVRVYTDYFCGPCRAGEPKVEALLLQLVKTNKIKLMFIDTPAHKTTSLYAQYFLYILNLKKDFEHALSARRVLFEAASQKITAKEKLEEVLTQKGIGFKPFDPKQTFNAMSQYIKDDGVRATPTIIIDNGTEKQPFVGIDNIVNALELLK
;
A
#
# COMPACT_ATOMS: atom_id res chain seq x y z
N LEU A 1 -56.33 43.57 -46.75
CA LEU A 1 -55.30 42.96 -47.57
C LEU A 1 -53.92 43.17 -46.82
N GLY A 2 -53.50 42.24 -46.05
CA GLY A 2 -52.21 42.27 -45.31
C GLY A 2 -51.21 41.33 -45.96
N ILE A 3 -50.12 41.85 -46.45
CA ILE A 3 -49.01 41.10 -47.10
C ILE A 3 -48.07 40.55 -46.02
N LEU A 4 -48.05 39.22 -45.83
CA LEU A 4 -47.13 38.53 -45.05
C LEU A 4 -45.75 38.49 -45.76
N LYS A 5 -44.76 39.26 -45.29
CA LYS A 5 -43.39 39.15 -45.76
C LYS A 5 -42.70 37.91 -45.11
N SER A 6 -42.45 36.90 -45.93
CA SER A 6 -41.63 35.74 -45.59
C SER A 6 -40.16 36.15 -45.38
N VAL A 7 -39.67 36.05 -44.17
CA VAL A 7 -38.23 36.22 -43.86
C VAL A 7 -37.52 34.90 -44.16
N LYS A 8 -36.79 34.87 -45.27
CA LYS A 8 -35.91 33.78 -45.65
C LYS A 8 -34.67 33.82 -44.74
N ARG A 9 -34.55 32.92 -43.75
CA ARG A 9 -33.33 32.75 -42.96
C ARG A 9 -32.29 32.00 -43.78
N SER A 10 -31.08 32.56 -43.90
CA SER A 10 -29.98 31.93 -44.63
C SER A 10 -29.43 30.72 -43.83
N PRO A 11 -28.95 29.66 -44.49
CA PRO A 11 -28.44 28.45 -43.83
C PRO A 11 -27.18 28.68 -42.97
N ASP A 12 -26.47 29.79 -43.18
CA ASP A 12 -25.23 30.11 -42.47
C ASP A 12 -25.44 30.47 -40.99
N THR A 13 -26.65 30.98 -40.64
CA THR A 13 -26.98 31.35 -39.24
C THR A 13 -27.26 30.13 -38.37
N ILE A 14 -27.65 29.00 -38.95
CA ILE A 14 -27.96 27.76 -38.22
C ILE A 14 -26.66 27.01 -37.87
N CYS A 15 -25.67 27.01 -38.76
CA CYS A 15 -24.35 26.37 -38.50
C CYS A 15 -23.57 27.09 -37.41
N ALA A 16 -23.64 28.40 -37.29
CA ALA A 16 -22.95 29.16 -36.26
C ALA A 16 -23.52 28.90 -34.86
N ALA A 17 -24.84 28.72 -34.74
CA ALA A 17 -25.46 28.41 -33.43
C ALA A 17 -25.16 27.00 -32.91
N ILE A 18 -25.02 26.02 -33.81
CA ILE A 18 -24.66 24.64 -33.43
C ILE A 18 -23.16 24.51 -33.01
N ALA A 19 -22.27 25.28 -33.66
CA ALA A 19 -20.85 25.29 -33.33
C ALA A 19 -20.56 25.88 -31.94
N ILE A 20 -21.30 26.92 -31.52
CA ILE A 20 -21.14 27.57 -30.21
C ILE A 20 -21.69 26.69 -29.08
N THR A 21 -22.76 25.95 -29.28
CA THR A 21 -23.32 25.02 -28.27
C THR A 21 -22.42 23.78 -28.09
N ALA A 22 -21.76 23.28 -29.13
CA ALA A 22 -20.82 22.18 -29.03
C ALA A 22 -19.53 22.57 -28.27
N LEU A 23 -19.09 23.84 -28.39
CA LEU A 23 -17.88 24.32 -27.69
C LEU A 23 -18.11 24.55 -26.18
N LEU A 24 -19.33 24.88 -25.75
CA LEU A 24 -19.67 25.10 -24.36
C LEU A 24 -19.92 23.80 -23.58
N LEU A 25 -20.24 22.68 -24.25
CA LEU A 25 -20.38 21.35 -23.62
C LEU A 25 -19.03 20.64 -23.35
N ALA A 26 -17.93 21.08 -23.97
CA ALA A 26 -16.62 20.49 -23.80
C ALA A 26 -15.89 20.95 -22.51
N ILE A 27 -16.40 21.95 -21.76
CA ILE A 27 -15.73 22.56 -20.61
C ILE A 27 -16.18 21.94 -19.27
N CYS A 28 -17.18 21.06 -19.25
CA CYS A 28 -17.66 20.37 -18.04
C CYS A 28 -17.19 18.91 -17.93
N ILE A 29 -15.97 18.60 -18.38
CA ILE A 29 -15.32 17.35 -17.95
C ILE A 29 -14.83 17.62 -16.52
N PRO A 30 -15.42 16.97 -15.48
CA PRO A 30 -14.84 17.06 -14.16
C PRO A 30 -13.41 16.54 -14.28
N LEU A 31 -12.42 17.40 -14.02
CA LEU A 31 -11.05 17.00 -13.74
C LEU A 31 -11.12 16.02 -12.57
N ARG A 32 -11.32 14.73 -12.88
CA ARG A 32 -11.03 13.67 -11.91
C ARG A 32 -9.57 13.87 -11.58
N PRO A 33 -9.20 14.05 -10.30
CA PRO A 33 -7.81 13.99 -9.94
C PRO A 33 -7.35 12.59 -10.36
N SER A 34 -6.66 12.52 -11.50
CA SER A 34 -5.86 11.36 -11.83
C SER A 34 -4.85 11.32 -10.69
N PHE A 35 -5.08 10.44 -9.71
CA PHE A 35 -4.01 9.98 -8.86
C PHE A 35 -2.95 9.44 -9.82
N LEU A 36 -1.99 10.30 -10.15
CA LEU A 36 -0.75 9.89 -10.75
C LEU A 36 -0.14 8.89 -9.76
N TYR A 37 -0.40 7.61 -10.00
CA TYR A 37 0.45 6.55 -9.47
C TYR A 37 1.83 6.86 -10.03
N ALA A 38 2.63 7.59 -9.24
CA ALA A 38 4.02 7.84 -9.56
C ALA A 38 4.66 6.47 -9.79
N GLN A 39 5.08 6.20 -11.03
CA GLN A 39 5.84 5.00 -11.35
C GLN A 39 7.03 4.97 -10.40
N GLY A 40 7.07 3.99 -9.49
CA GLY A 40 8.19 3.83 -8.56
C GLY A 40 7.83 3.52 -7.11
N VAL A 41 6.59 3.74 -6.65
CA VAL A 41 6.19 3.40 -5.27
C VAL A 41 5.70 1.95 -5.22
N LEU A 42 6.46 1.07 -4.58
CA LEU A 42 6.10 -0.33 -4.37
C LEU A 42 5.58 -0.53 -2.94
N LEU A 43 4.29 -0.29 -2.72
CA LEU A 43 3.59 -0.61 -1.47
C LEU A 43 2.46 -1.61 -1.78
N PRO A 44 2.78 -2.90 -1.94
CA PRO A 44 1.78 -3.89 -2.27
C PRO A 44 0.76 -4.02 -1.15
N SER A 45 -0.49 -4.21 -1.55
CA SER A 45 -1.59 -4.53 -0.66
C SER A 45 -2.18 -5.88 -1.02
N TYR A 46 -2.64 -6.61 -0.02
CA TYR A 46 -3.13 -7.97 -0.14
C TYR A 46 -4.56 -8.08 0.36
N GLY A 47 -5.38 -8.85 -0.36
CA GLY A 47 -6.81 -8.97 -0.07
C GLY A 47 -7.66 -7.85 -0.66
N GLN A 48 -8.99 -8.05 -0.64
CA GLN A 48 -9.99 -7.16 -1.25
C GLN A 48 -11.01 -6.64 -0.22
N GLY A 49 -10.76 -6.87 1.09
CA GLY A 49 -11.63 -6.38 2.16
C GLY A 49 -11.74 -4.86 2.18
N LYS A 50 -12.85 -4.35 2.70
CA LYS A 50 -13.07 -2.91 2.86
C LYS A 50 -12.25 -2.33 4.02
N THR A 51 -12.01 -3.12 5.06
CA THR A 51 -11.19 -2.73 6.21
C THR A 51 -9.71 -2.81 5.83
N ILE A 52 -9.00 -1.69 5.96
CA ILE A 52 -7.56 -1.62 5.70
C ILE A 52 -6.82 -1.92 7.01
N VAL A 53 -5.88 -2.86 6.97
CA VAL A 53 -4.98 -3.17 8.08
C VAL A 53 -3.57 -2.83 7.66
N ARG A 54 -2.95 -1.86 8.34
CA ARG A 54 -1.54 -1.51 8.17
C ARG A 54 -0.73 -2.05 9.32
N VAL A 55 0.28 -2.87 9.03
CA VAL A 55 1.12 -3.54 10.01
C VAL A 55 2.48 -2.87 10.04
N TYR A 56 2.82 -2.26 11.19
CA TYR A 56 4.06 -1.53 11.44
C TYR A 56 4.99 -2.40 12.28
N THR A 57 6.09 -2.85 11.68
CA THR A 57 7.06 -3.75 12.33
C THR A 57 8.48 -3.34 12.05
N ASP A 58 9.38 -3.85 12.88
CA ASP A 58 10.83 -3.75 12.72
C ASP A 58 11.43 -5.15 12.92
N TYR A 59 12.27 -5.60 12.02
CA TYR A 59 12.85 -6.95 12.05
C TYR A 59 13.72 -7.21 13.29
N PHE A 60 14.33 -6.17 13.86
CA PHE A 60 15.17 -6.28 15.06
C PHE A 60 14.40 -6.07 16.37
N CYS A 61 13.14 -5.68 16.30
CA CYS A 61 12.26 -5.54 17.45
C CYS A 61 11.92 -6.92 18.04
N GLY A 62 12.29 -7.16 19.30
CA GLY A 62 12.04 -8.44 20.00
C GLY A 62 10.58 -8.86 20.03
N PRO A 63 9.65 -7.99 20.50
CA PRO A 63 8.22 -8.29 20.47
C PRO A 63 7.67 -8.56 19.07
N CYS A 64 8.15 -7.84 18.02
CA CYS A 64 7.73 -8.10 16.64
C CYS A 64 8.07 -9.54 16.24
N ARG A 65 9.33 -9.97 16.46
CA ARG A 65 9.75 -11.34 16.12
C ARG A 65 8.97 -12.42 16.87
N ALA A 66 8.78 -12.20 18.17
CA ALA A 66 8.07 -13.19 19.02
C ALA A 66 6.61 -13.35 18.60
N GLY A 67 5.97 -12.28 18.18
CA GLY A 67 4.54 -12.27 17.79
C GLY A 67 4.28 -12.63 16.33
N GLU A 68 5.29 -12.54 15.45
CA GLU A 68 5.11 -12.72 14.00
C GLU A 68 4.36 -14.01 13.63
N PRO A 69 4.68 -15.21 14.17
CA PRO A 69 3.98 -16.43 13.76
C PRO A 69 2.46 -16.38 14.03
N LYS A 70 2.04 -15.82 15.16
CA LYS A 70 0.63 -15.72 15.55
C LYS A 70 -0.09 -14.66 14.72
N VAL A 71 0.53 -13.51 14.55
CA VAL A 71 -0.01 -12.40 13.75
C VAL A 71 -0.10 -12.81 12.28
N GLU A 72 0.94 -13.45 11.73
CA GLU A 72 0.94 -13.96 10.35
C GLU A 72 -0.23 -14.92 10.09
N ALA A 73 -0.48 -15.89 11.00
CA ALA A 73 -1.57 -16.85 10.85
C ALA A 73 -2.95 -16.16 10.75
N LEU A 74 -3.19 -15.13 11.57
CA LEU A 74 -4.42 -14.34 11.55
C LEU A 74 -4.54 -13.51 10.27
N LEU A 75 -3.48 -12.82 9.87
CA LEU A 75 -3.44 -12.03 8.64
C LEU A 75 -3.67 -12.91 7.41
N LEU A 76 -3.06 -14.10 7.37
CA LEU A 76 -3.26 -15.06 6.28
C LEU A 76 -4.73 -15.46 6.15
N GLN A 77 -5.39 -15.78 7.26
CA GLN A 77 -6.81 -16.13 7.29
C GLN A 77 -7.68 -14.95 6.80
N LEU A 78 -7.48 -13.75 7.36
CA LEU A 78 -8.26 -12.55 7.05
C LEU A 78 -8.10 -12.09 5.60
N VAL A 79 -6.90 -12.19 5.04
CA VAL A 79 -6.64 -11.87 3.62
C VAL A 79 -7.29 -12.92 2.71
N LYS A 80 -7.13 -14.22 2.98
CA LYS A 80 -7.71 -15.30 2.18
C LYS A 80 -9.25 -15.29 2.17
N THR A 81 -9.85 -14.81 3.26
CA THR A 81 -11.32 -14.67 3.36
C THR A 81 -11.83 -13.30 2.92
N ASN A 82 -10.96 -12.45 2.35
CA ASN A 82 -11.27 -11.08 1.90
C ASN A 82 -11.92 -10.20 2.97
N LYS A 83 -11.61 -10.42 4.25
CA LYS A 83 -12.08 -9.57 5.34
C LYS A 83 -11.34 -8.23 5.37
N ILE A 84 -10.05 -8.25 5.02
CA ILE A 84 -9.18 -7.09 5.08
C ILE A 84 -8.45 -6.83 3.77
N LYS A 85 -7.95 -5.60 3.64
CA LYS A 85 -6.89 -5.19 2.72
C LYS A 85 -5.65 -4.88 3.55
N LEU A 86 -4.64 -5.73 3.46
CA LEU A 86 -3.43 -5.68 4.28
C LEU A 86 -2.31 -4.91 3.61
N MET A 87 -1.57 -4.10 4.38
CA MET A 87 -0.30 -3.47 3.96
C MET A 87 0.77 -3.69 5.04
N PHE A 88 2.00 -4.00 4.63
CA PHE A 88 3.16 -4.03 5.51
C PHE A 88 3.95 -2.72 5.40
N ILE A 89 4.23 -2.09 6.54
CA ILE A 89 5.00 -0.85 6.64
C ILE A 89 6.20 -1.12 7.55
N ASP A 90 7.36 -1.31 6.95
CA ASP A 90 8.59 -1.47 7.72
C ASP A 90 8.96 -0.15 8.41
N THR A 91 9.15 -0.22 9.72
CA THR A 91 9.34 0.95 10.59
C THR A 91 10.74 0.90 11.19
N PRO A 92 11.72 1.66 10.67
CA PRO A 92 13.12 1.53 11.04
C PRO A 92 13.40 2.14 12.42
N ALA A 93 13.11 1.39 13.49
CA ALA A 93 13.49 1.74 14.86
C ALA A 93 14.95 1.36 15.18
N HIS A 94 15.53 0.41 14.44
CA HIS A 94 16.93 -0.01 14.56
C HIS A 94 17.73 0.34 13.30
N LYS A 95 19.02 0.64 13.48
CA LYS A 95 19.90 1.08 12.38
C LYS A 95 19.91 0.13 11.18
N THR A 96 19.87 -1.18 11.42
CA THR A 96 19.95 -2.21 10.37
C THR A 96 18.59 -2.47 9.70
N THR A 97 17.48 -2.02 10.26
CA THR A 97 16.14 -2.29 9.70
C THR A 97 15.98 -1.75 8.30
N SER A 98 16.60 -0.60 7.97
CA SER A 98 16.52 -0.03 6.62
C SER A 98 17.08 -0.97 5.55
N LEU A 99 18.14 -1.72 5.86
CA LEU A 99 18.70 -2.76 4.98
C LEU A 99 17.66 -3.86 4.72
N TYR A 100 17.02 -4.36 5.77
CA TYR A 100 16.02 -5.42 5.70
C TYR A 100 14.77 -4.98 4.95
N ALA A 101 14.26 -3.78 5.24
CA ALA A 101 13.16 -3.17 4.51
C ALA A 101 13.47 -3.02 3.02
N GLN A 102 14.70 -2.64 2.67
CA GLN A 102 15.15 -2.57 1.28
C GLN A 102 15.11 -3.94 0.61
N TYR A 103 15.62 -5.00 1.26
CA TYR A 103 15.57 -6.35 0.70
C TYR A 103 14.14 -6.89 0.61
N PHE A 104 13.27 -6.60 1.57
CA PHE A 104 11.87 -6.95 1.45
C PHE A 104 11.25 -6.33 0.20
N LEU A 105 11.49 -5.04 -0.07
CA LEU A 105 11.03 -4.38 -1.28
C LEU A 105 11.65 -5.00 -2.56
N TYR A 106 12.92 -5.38 -2.55
CA TYR A 106 13.57 -6.06 -3.67
C TYR A 106 12.94 -7.43 -3.97
N ILE A 107 12.59 -8.18 -2.92
CA ILE A 107 11.88 -9.46 -3.04
C ILE A 107 10.49 -9.24 -3.65
N LEU A 108 9.74 -8.26 -3.15
CA LEU A 108 8.42 -7.91 -3.68
C LEU A 108 8.47 -7.33 -5.11
N ASN A 109 9.58 -6.69 -5.49
CA ASN A 109 9.79 -6.22 -6.88
C ASN A 109 9.96 -7.39 -7.86
N LEU A 110 10.45 -8.54 -7.40
CA LEU A 110 10.54 -9.76 -8.20
C LEU A 110 9.18 -10.49 -8.25
N LYS A 111 8.51 -10.64 -7.09
CA LYS A 111 7.26 -11.38 -6.99
C LYS A 111 6.36 -10.80 -5.90
N LYS A 112 5.15 -10.35 -6.27
CA LYS A 112 4.25 -9.55 -5.41
C LYS A 112 3.15 -10.36 -4.74
N ASP A 113 3.10 -11.69 -4.88
CA ASP A 113 2.05 -12.48 -4.24
C ASP A 113 2.18 -12.55 -2.71
N PHE A 114 1.06 -12.76 -2.05
CA PHE A 114 0.98 -12.66 -0.60
C PHE A 114 1.75 -13.77 0.12
N GLU A 115 1.69 -15.00 -0.38
CA GLU A 115 2.39 -16.12 0.27
C GLU A 115 3.91 -15.96 0.13
N HIS A 116 4.37 -15.41 -0.99
CA HIS A 116 5.78 -15.06 -1.16
C HIS A 116 6.22 -13.94 -0.21
N ALA A 117 5.38 -12.91 -0.01
CA ALA A 117 5.65 -11.84 0.94
C ALA A 117 5.78 -12.38 2.38
N LEU A 118 4.88 -13.29 2.80
CA LEU A 118 4.95 -13.93 4.12
C LEU A 118 6.20 -14.81 4.26
N SER A 119 6.54 -15.59 3.24
CA SER A 119 7.77 -16.40 3.23
C SER A 119 9.01 -15.53 3.36
N ALA A 120 9.06 -14.42 2.61
CA ALA A 120 10.16 -13.45 2.70
C ALA A 120 10.28 -12.86 4.11
N ARG A 121 9.16 -12.45 4.72
CA ARG A 121 9.14 -11.89 6.08
C ARG A 121 9.68 -12.88 7.09
N ARG A 122 9.26 -14.15 7.04
CA ARG A 122 9.78 -15.20 7.93
C ARG A 122 11.30 -15.33 7.84
N VAL A 123 11.85 -15.40 6.63
CA VAL A 123 13.29 -15.49 6.41
C VAL A 123 14.01 -14.25 6.92
N LEU A 124 13.48 -13.05 6.70
CA LEU A 124 14.07 -11.81 7.19
C LEU A 124 14.03 -11.73 8.72
N PHE A 125 12.92 -12.10 9.39
CA PHE A 125 12.86 -12.17 10.84
C PHE A 125 13.82 -13.22 11.42
N GLU A 126 13.97 -14.38 10.77
CA GLU A 126 14.95 -15.41 11.13
C GLU A 126 16.39 -14.86 11.04
N ALA A 127 16.74 -14.22 9.93
CA ALA A 127 18.07 -13.60 9.75
C ALA A 127 18.33 -12.50 10.79
N ALA A 128 17.33 -11.67 11.10
CA ALA A 128 17.44 -10.65 12.15
C ALA A 128 17.63 -11.26 13.55
N SER A 129 17.02 -12.42 13.84
CA SER A 129 17.21 -13.14 15.10
C SER A 129 18.66 -13.64 15.26
N GLN A 130 19.31 -13.97 14.16
CA GLN A 130 20.73 -14.36 14.10
C GLN A 130 21.67 -13.14 14.07
N LYS A 131 21.13 -11.91 14.22
CA LYS A 131 21.88 -10.65 14.21
C LYS A 131 22.71 -10.43 12.95
N ILE A 132 22.24 -10.90 11.80
CA ILE A 132 22.88 -10.67 10.52
C ILE A 132 22.71 -9.18 10.16
N THR A 133 23.83 -8.44 10.07
CA THR A 133 23.82 -6.99 9.79
C THR A 133 24.58 -6.63 8.51
N ALA A 134 25.41 -7.54 8.00
CA ALA A 134 26.15 -7.36 6.76
C ALA A 134 25.27 -7.71 5.56
N LYS A 135 25.32 -6.87 4.54
CA LYS A 135 24.57 -7.02 3.29
C LYS A 135 24.83 -8.37 2.63
N GLU A 136 26.10 -8.73 2.47
CA GLU A 136 26.55 -9.94 1.79
C GLU A 136 26.03 -11.20 2.50
N LYS A 137 26.02 -11.17 3.84
CA LYS A 137 25.49 -12.29 4.64
C LYS A 137 23.97 -12.40 4.53
N LEU A 138 23.26 -11.29 4.43
CA LEU A 138 21.81 -11.30 4.20
C LEU A 138 21.48 -11.88 2.83
N GLU A 139 22.21 -11.49 1.78
CA GLU A 139 22.06 -12.03 0.43
C GLU A 139 22.34 -13.54 0.38
N GLU A 140 23.39 -14.00 1.09
CA GLU A 140 23.71 -15.42 1.22
C GLU A 140 22.54 -16.20 1.85
N VAL A 141 21.98 -15.71 2.96
CA VAL A 141 20.82 -16.34 3.63
C VAL A 141 19.59 -16.37 2.73
N LEU A 142 19.27 -15.27 2.06
CA LEU A 142 18.15 -15.22 1.14
C LEU A 142 18.33 -16.26 0.01
N THR A 143 19.51 -16.34 -0.57
CA THR A 143 19.85 -17.31 -1.62
C THR A 143 19.73 -18.75 -1.13
N GLN A 144 20.27 -19.07 0.04
CA GLN A 144 20.18 -20.41 0.65
C GLN A 144 18.74 -20.83 0.96
N LYS A 145 17.88 -19.87 1.29
CA LYS A 145 16.43 -20.09 1.53
C LYS A 145 15.59 -20.04 0.25
N GLY A 146 16.20 -19.89 -0.94
CA GLY A 146 15.52 -19.82 -2.21
C GLY A 146 14.68 -18.55 -2.40
N ILE A 147 14.97 -17.48 -1.67
CA ILE A 147 14.30 -16.18 -1.78
C ILE A 147 15.07 -15.31 -2.78
N GLY A 148 14.53 -15.19 -3.99
CA GLY A 148 15.06 -14.29 -5.00
C GLY A 148 14.70 -12.83 -4.73
N PHE A 149 15.50 -11.90 -5.26
CA PHE A 149 15.25 -10.47 -5.15
C PHE A 149 15.71 -9.73 -6.42
N LYS A 150 15.04 -8.60 -6.74
CA LYS A 150 15.37 -7.73 -7.87
C LYS A 150 15.56 -6.30 -7.38
N PRO A 151 16.81 -5.79 -7.35
CA PRO A 151 17.10 -4.43 -6.90
C PRO A 151 16.39 -3.36 -7.73
N PHE A 152 16.04 -2.26 -7.09
CA PHE A 152 15.54 -1.01 -7.67
C PHE A 152 15.81 0.13 -6.70
N ASP A 153 15.54 1.39 -7.09
CA ASP A 153 15.63 2.53 -6.16
C ASP A 153 14.36 2.61 -5.27
N PRO A 154 14.44 2.26 -3.96
CA PRO A 154 13.29 2.23 -3.07
C PRO A 154 12.97 3.60 -2.46
N LYS A 155 13.65 4.67 -2.80
CA LYS A 155 13.54 5.99 -2.16
C LYS A 155 12.10 6.50 -2.09
N GLN A 156 11.35 6.41 -3.18
CA GLN A 156 9.95 6.86 -3.19
C GLN A 156 9.07 6.00 -2.29
N THR A 157 9.31 4.69 -2.23
CA THR A 157 8.60 3.77 -1.33
C THR A 157 8.91 4.07 0.13
N PHE A 158 10.17 4.32 0.49
CA PHE A 158 10.53 4.73 1.85
C PHE A 158 9.93 6.07 2.24
N ASN A 159 9.84 7.04 1.32
CA ASN A 159 9.14 8.29 1.58
C ASN A 159 7.65 8.06 1.87
N ALA A 160 6.99 7.19 1.10
CA ALA A 160 5.59 6.84 1.33
C ALA A 160 5.40 6.11 2.67
N MET A 161 6.27 5.14 3.03
CA MET A 161 6.25 4.48 4.34
C MET A 161 6.41 5.48 5.48
N SER A 162 7.37 6.41 5.36
CA SER A 162 7.60 7.48 6.35
C SER A 162 6.37 8.38 6.51
N GLN A 163 5.65 8.64 5.42
CA GLN A 163 4.41 9.40 5.47
C GLN A 163 3.32 8.63 6.22
N TYR A 164 3.13 7.33 5.93
CA TYR A 164 2.19 6.48 6.68
C TYR A 164 2.50 6.43 8.18
N ILE A 165 3.79 6.30 8.57
CA ILE A 165 4.22 6.30 9.97
C ILE A 165 3.79 7.61 10.67
N LYS A 166 3.96 8.76 9.98
CA LYS A 166 3.57 10.08 10.50
C LYS A 166 2.05 10.24 10.58
N ASP A 167 1.32 9.94 9.50
CA ASP A 167 -0.12 10.14 9.38
C ASP A 167 -0.92 9.25 10.34
N ASP A 168 -0.41 8.06 10.62
CA ASP A 168 -0.99 7.11 11.57
C ASP A 168 -0.44 7.29 13.01
N GLY A 169 0.48 8.25 13.22
CA GLY A 169 1.02 8.60 14.54
C GLY A 169 1.80 7.45 15.21
N VAL A 170 2.41 6.56 14.44
CA VAL A 170 3.11 5.37 14.96
C VAL A 170 4.38 5.77 15.70
N ARG A 171 4.50 5.34 16.97
CA ARG A 171 5.65 5.66 17.87
C ARG A 171 6.35 4.42 18.40
N ALA A 172 5.81 3.24 18.19
CA ALA A 172 6.36 1.97 18.68
C ALA A 172 6.06 0.83 17.70
N THR A 173 6.82 -0.25 17.80
CA THR A 173 6.58 -1.51 17.08
C THR A 173 6.51 -2.68 18.06
N PRO A 174 5.64 -3.68 17.83
CA PRO A 174 4.67 -3.76 16.73
C PRO A 174 3.44 -2.87 16.99
N THR A 175 2.94 -2.27 15.92
CA THR A 175 1.64 -1.55 15.91
C THR A 175 0.86 -1.99 14.68
N ILE A 176 -0.47 -2.12 14.80
CA ILE A 176 -1.36 -2.15 13.64
C ILE A 176 -2.32 -0.97 13.69
N ILE A 177 -2.70 -0.49 12.51
CA ILE A 177 -3.81 0.43 12.35
C ILE A 177 -4.92 -0.29 11.60
N ILE A 178 -6.09 -0.33 12.19
CA ILE A 178 -7.32 -0.82 11.54
C ILE A 178 -8.12 0.40 11.12
N ASP A 179 -8.36 0.50 9.81
CA ASP A 179 -9.04 1.62 9.16
C ASP A 179 -10.28 1.07 8.43
N ASN A 180 -11.47 1.36 8.95
CA ASN A 180 -12.74 0.91 8.37
C ASN A 180 -13.38 1.94 7.41
N GLY A 181 -12.64 3.01 7.10
CA GLY A 181 -13.08 4.11 6.23
C GLY A 181 -13.79 5.25 6.96
N THR A 182 -14.24 5.05 8.20
CA THR A 182 -14.81 6.09 9.07
C THR A 182 -13.91 6.42 10.25
N GLU A 183 -13.17 5.44 10.74
CA GLU A 183 -12.30 5.55 11.91
C GLU A 183 -11.01 4.78 11.69
N LYS A 184 -9.92 5.30 12.27
CA LYS A 184 -8.62 4.65 12.35
C LYS A 184 -8.31 4.32 13.80
N GLN A 185 -8.13 3.05 14.11
CA GLN A 185 -7.84 2.57 15.47
C GLN A 185 -6.44 1.97 15.55
N PRO A 186 -5.55 2.51 16.41
CA PRO A 186 -4.23 1.94 16.67
C PRO A 186 -4.29 0.85 17.75
N PHE A 187 -3.56 -0.25 17.50
CA PHE A 187 -3.34 -1.31 18.47
C PHE A 187 -1.83 -1.57 18.61
N VAL A 188 -1.29 -1.34 19.80
CA VAL A 188 0.14 -1.43 20.10
C VAL A 188 0.41 -2.66 20.96
N GLY A 189 1.45 -3.41 20.61
CA GLY A 189 1.86 -4.64 21.30
C GLY A 189 1.07 -5.88 20.84
N ILE A 190 1.71 -7.05 20.99
CA ILE A 190 1.24 -8.30 20.37
C ILE A 190 -0.15 -8.72 20.86
N ASP A 191 -0.42 -8.65 22.16
CA ASP A 191 -1.70 -9.12 22.70
C ASP A 191 -2.87 -8.26 22.19
N ASN A 192 -2.70 -6.92 22.16
CA ASN A 192 -3.72 -6.03 21.62
C ASN A 192 -3.92 -6.26 20.11
N ILE A 193 -2.84 -6.48 19.36
CA ILE A 193 -2.87 -6.77 17.93
C ILE A 193 -3.65 -8.06 17.66
N VAL A 194 -3.30 -9.13 18.38
CA VAL A 194 -3.95 -10.43 18.23
C VAL A 194 -5.46 -10.33 18.53
N ASN A 195 -5.80 -9.70 19.66
CA ASN A 195 -7.21 -9.53 20.04
C ASN A 195 -7.98 -8.72 18.97
N ALA A 196 -7.40 -7.64 18.47
CA ALA A 196 -8.04 -6.82 17.43
C ALA A 196 -8.22 -7.58 16.10
N LEU A 197 -7.24 -8.39 15.67
CA LEU A 197 -7.34 -9.22 14.47
C LEU A 197 -8.36 -10.36 14.63
N GLU A 198 -8.47 -10.96 15.82
CA GLU A 198 -9.50 -12.00 16.12
C GLU A 198 -10.92 -11.44 15.96
N LEU A 199 -11.16 -10.19 16.34
CA LEU A 199 -12.46 -9.52 16.18
C LEU A 199 -12.85 -9.25 14.71
N LEU A 200 -11.93 -9.36 13.76
CA LEU A 200 -12.18 -9.18 12.32
C LEU A 200 -12.58 -10.49 11.60
N LYS A 201 -12.49 -11.65 12.29
CA LYS A 201 -12.87 -12.94 11.70
C LYS A 201 -14.39 -13.01 11.50
#